data_57061e5e67581c100d4faaf742cf887b
#
_entry.id   57061e5e67581c100d4faaf742cf887b
#
_cell.length_a   1.000
_cell.length_b   1.000
_cell.length_c   1.000
_cell.angle_alpha   90.00
_cell.angle_beta   90.00
_cell.angle_gamma   90.00
#
_symmetry.space_group_name_H-M   'P 1'
#
loop_
_entity.id
_entity.type
_entity.pdbx_description
1 polymer ?
#
loop_
_entity_poly.entity_id
_entity_poly.type
_entity_poly.pdbx_seq_one_letter_code
_entity_poly.pdbx_strand_id
1 'polypeptide(L)'
;MPATASIPADEVAALKADSFGRIALMRGDDGLFVRRDLGHVPGWLRLPAWWLARREARALRQVDGMAAVPQLLHWDGRRLDRSYMDGAAMYQRPPHGDLAYFRRARRLLQGLHRRGLAHNDLAKEANWLVLADGTPGIIDFQLAVRGHPRSRWMRLLAREDLRHLLKHKRTYCPQSITPVERRVLKRHSWLRDAWFATGKPVYRFVTRRLLKWEDNEGQGPKP
;
A
#
# COMPACT_ATOMS: atom_id res chain seq x y z
N MET A 1 21.37 -0.57 18.66
CA MET A 1 19.99 -1.01 18.89
C MET A 1 20.02 -2.53 18.98
N PRO A 2 19.60 -3.14 20.10
CA PRO A 2 19.56 -4.60 20.19
C PRO A 2 18.66 -5.16 19.10
N ALA A 3 19.11 -6.22 18.43
CA ALA A 3 18.30 -6.99 17.52
C ALA A 3 17.14 -7.58 18.33
N THR A 4 15.94 -7.03 18.15
CA THR A 4 14.73 -7.58 18.76
C THR A 4 14.56 -9.00 18.21
N ALA A 5 14.51 -9.99 19.08
CA ALA A 5 14.33 -11.39 18.69
C ALA A 5 13.08 -11.53 17.79
N SER A 6 13.15 -12.43 16.81
CA SER A 6 11.99 -12.74 15.95
C SER A 6 10.82 -13.18 16.82
N ILE A 7 9.62 -12.69 16.56
CA ILE A 7 8.41 -13.07 17.28
C ILE A 7 8.14 -14.56 17.02
N PRO A 8 8.11 -15.41 18.08
CA PRO A 8 7.69 -16.81 17.95
C PRO A 8 6.23 -16.85 17.46
N ALA A 9 5.93 -17.67 16.46
CA ALA A 9 4.58 -17.72 15.93
C ALA A 9 4.38 -18.90 14.99
N ASP A 10 3.14 -19.39 14.95
CA ASP A 10 2.68 -20.43 14.02
C ASP A 10 2.09 -19.80 12.77
N GLU A 11 2.33 -20.43 11.62
CA GLU A 11 1.74 -19.99 10.37
C GLU A 11 0.28 -20.44 10.28
N VAL A 12 -0.62 -19.47 10.10
CA VAL A 12 -2.07 -19.71 9.94
C VAL A 12 -2.41 -19.91 8.46
N ALA A 13 -1.88 -19.06 7.59
CA ALA A 13 -2.13 -19.09 6.16
C ALA A 13 -1.01 -18.43 5.36
N ALA A 14 -0.67 -19.00 4.20
CA ALA A 14 0.14 -18.32 3.21
C ALA A 14 -0.74 -17.31 2.45
N LEU A 15 -0.40 -16.02 2.52
CA LEU A 15 -1.16 -14.97 1.84
C LEU A 15 -0.63 -14.73 0.42
N LYS A 16 0.70 -14.76 0.25
CA LYS A 16 1.36 -14.55 -1.03
C LYS A 16 2.78 -15.11 -0.98
N ALA A 17 3.19 -15.74 -2.07
CA ALA A 17 4.60 -16.05 -2.31
C ALA A 17 4.97 -15.55 -3.71
N ASP A 18 5.95 -14.67 -3.78
CA ASP A 18 6.47 -14.15 -5.04
C ASP A 18 8.00 -14.05 -4.99
N SER A 19 8.59 -13.58 -6.08
CA SER A 19 10.05 -13.42 -6.20
C SER A 19 10.65 -12.41 -5.19
N PHE A 20 9.83 -11.62 -4.50
CA PHE A 20 10.24 -10.62 -3.50
C PHE A 20 10.01 -11.06 -2.06
N GLY A 21 9.64 -12.34 -1.84
CA GLY A 21 9.50 -12.93 -0.53
C GLY A 21 8.17 -13.64 -0.31
N ARG A 22 8.08 -14.32 0.84
CA ARG A 22 6.86 -14.98 1.28
C ARG A 22 6.13 -14.10 2.28
N ILE A 23 4.83 -13.93 2.08
CA ILE A 23 3.95 -13.21 3.00
C ILE A 23 2.97 -14.23 3.58
N ALA A 24 2.95 -14.34 4.91
CA ALA A 24 2.09 -15.27 5.63
C ALA A 24 1.36 -14.57 6.77
N LEU A 25 0.15 -15.04 7.07
CA LEU A 25 -0.57 -14.72 8.28
C LEU A 25 -0.03 -15.63 9.39
N MET A 26 0.41 -15.02 10.47
CA MET A 26 1.00 -15.69 11.62
C MET A 26 0.13 -15.48 12.85
N ARG A 27 0.19 -16.45 13.78
CA ARG A 27 -0.42 -16.32 15.12
C ARG A 27 0.69 -16.33 16.15
N GLY A 28 0.85 -15.25 16.87
CA GLY A 28 1.72 -15.13 18.05
C GLY A 28 0.89 -14.98 19.33
N ASP A 29 1.57 -14.79 20.44
CA ASP A 29 0.96 -14.63 21.77
C ASP A 29 -0.01 -13.43 21.83
N ASP A 30 0.33 -12.32 21.15
CA ASP A 30 -0.45 -11.08 21.10
C ASP A 30 -1.52 -11.08 19.99
N GLY A 31 -1.73 -12.21 19.28
CA GLY A 31 -2.74 -12.36 18.23
C GLY A 31 -2.18 -12.50 16.82
N LEU A 32 -3.00 -12.13 15.82
CA LEU A 32 -2.65 -12.29 14.41
C LEU A 32 -1.76 -11.15 13.91
N PHE A 33 -0.76 -11.50 13.10
CA PHE A 33 0.10 -10.54 12.43
C PHE A 33 0.53 -11.05 11.04
N VAL A 34 1.03 -10.15 10.20
CA VAL A 34 1.51 -10.49 8.86
C VAL A 34 3.03 -10.46 8.85
N ARG A 35 3.64 -11.60 8.50
CA ARG A 35 5.10 -11.74 8.32
C ARG A 35 5.46 -11.74 6.85
N ARG A 36 6.43 -10.91 6.49
CA ARG A 36 7.16 -11.01 5.22
C ARG A 36 8.54 -11.60 5.50
N ASP A 37 8.85 -12.76 4.92
CA ASP A 37 10.17 -13.40 5.01
C ASP A 37 10.90 -13.30 3.66
N LEU A 38 12.11 -12.71 3.69
CA LEU A 38 12.99 -12.56 2.54
C LEU A 38 13.98 -13.73 2.40
N GLY A 39 13.91 -14.73 3.29
CA GLY A 39 14.87 -15.84 3.34
C GLY A 39 14.94 -16.67 2.06
N HIS A 40 13.82 -16.79 1.34
CA HIS A 40 13.70 -17.59 0.11
C HIS A 40 13.86 -16.77 -1.18
N VAL A 41 14.22 -15.49 -1.06
CA VAL A 41 14.42 -14.62 -2.23
C VAL A 41 15.69 -15.02 -2.97
N PRO A 42 15.63 -15.22 -4.31
CA PRO A 42 16.82 -15.49 -5.12
C PRO A 42 17.91 -14.44 -4.92
N GLY A 43 19.18 -14.86 -4.94
CA GLY A 43 20.32 -14.00 -4.59
C GLY A 43 20.34 -12.64 -5.34
N TRP A 44 20.02 -12.64 -6.61
CA TRP A 44 19.99 -11.44 -7.47
C TRP A 44 18.81 -10.48 -7.16
N LEU A 45 17.75 -10.96 -6.50
CA LEU A 45 16.62 -10.15 -6.04
C LEU A 45 16.70 -9.74 -4.56
N ARG A 46 17.68 -10.24 -3.80
CA ARG A 46 17.79 -9.95 -2.36
C ARG A 46 17.91 -8.46 -2.06
N LEU A 47 18.75 -7.74 -2.79
CA LEU A 47 18.92 -6.30 -2.59
C LEU A 47 17.65 -5.50 -2.89
N PRO A 48 16.97 -5.68 -4.05
CA PRO A 48 15.68 -5.04 -4.31
C PRO A 48 14.61 -5.39 -3.27
N ALA A 49 14.47 -6.68 -2.91
CA ALA A 49 13.48 -7.12 -1.93
C ALA A 49 13.75 -6.52 -0.54
N TRP A 50 15.01 -6.55 -0.08
CA TRP A 50 15.43 -5.91 1.16
C TRP A 50 15.15 -4.41 1.16
N TRP A 51 15.43 -3.73 0.06
CA TRP A 51 15.20 -2.29 -0.06
C TRP A 51 13.70 -1.93 0.05
N LEU A 52 12.82 -2.71 -0.60
CA LEU A 52 11.37 -2.54 -0.51
C LEU A 52 10.86 -2.80 0.91
N ALA A 53 11.28 -3.89 1.54
CA ALA A 53 10.89 -4.22 2.92
C ALA A 53 11.41 -3.16 3.92
N ARG A 54 12.65 -2.68 3.74
CA ARG A 54 13.21 -1.60 4.55
C ARG A 54 12.45 -0.27 4.36
N ARG A 55 11.99 0.02 3.14
CA ARG A 55 11.12 1.20 2.88
C ARG A 55 9.81 1.07 3.63
N GLU A 56 9.15 -0.09 3.52
CA GLU A 56 7.92 -0.39 4.24
C GLU A 56 8.13 -0.23 5.76
N ALA A 57 9.15 -0.86 6.34
CA ALA A 57 9.45 -0.75 7.76
C ALA A 57 9.65 0.71 8.21
N ARG A 58 10.35 1.53 7.40
CA ARG A 58 10.55 2.94 7.69
C ARG A 58 9.26 3.76 7.57
N ALA A 59 8.41 3.44 6.62
CA ALA A 59 7.12 4.10 6.45
C ALA A 59 6.20 3.77 7.63
N LEU A 60 6.11 2.50 8.04
CA LEU A 60 5.30 2.08 9.18
C LEU A 60 5.76 2.73 10.49
N ARG A 61 7.10 2.85 10.74
CA ARG A 61 7.61 3.61 11.89
C ARG A 61 7.18 5.07 11.89
N GLN A 62 7.04 5.69 10.72
CA GLN A 62 6.64 7.11 10.62
C GLN A 62 5.15 7.32 10.91
N VAL A 63 4.33 6.29 10.72
CA VAL A 63 2.89 6.32 10.98
C VAL A 63 2.50 5.53 12.22
N ASP A 64 3.47 5.21 13.06
CA ASP A 64 3.24 4.50 14.32
C ASP A 64 2.16 5.18 15.17
N GLY A 65 1.31 4.37 15.81
CA GLY A 65 0.14 4.83 16.57
C GLY A 65 -1.00 5.42 15.72
N MET A 66 -0.90 5.42 14.39
CA MET A 66 -1.99 5.86 13.51
C MET A 66 -3.00 4.72 13.33
N ALA A 67 -4.28 4.99 13.60
CA ALA A 67 -5.35 4.03 13.34
C ALA A 67 -5.51 3.76 11.83
N ALA A 68 -6.06 2.59 11.50
CA ALA A 68 -6.39 2.17 10.13
C ALA A 68 -5.18 2.03 9.17
N VAL A 69 -3.99 1.84 9.74
CA VAL A 69 -2.76 1.42 9.05
C VAL A 69 -2.06 0.34 9.87
N PRO A 70 -1.30 -0.60 9.26
CA PRO A 70 -0.57 -1.60 10.01
C PRO A 70 0.50 -0.96 10.89
N GLN A 71 0.69 -1.53 12.08
CA GLN A 71 1.79 -1.15 12.97
C GLN A 71 3.00 -2.04 12.70
N LEU A 72 4.21 -1.48 12.72
CA LEU A 72 5.43 -2.27 12.63
C LEU A 72 5.67 -2.98 13.96
N LEU A 73 5.70 -4.30 13.95
CA LEU A 73 5.97 -5.13 15.13
C LEU A 73 7.45 -5.52 15.20
N HIS A 74 8.04 -5.94 14.06
CA HIS A 74 9.43 -6.37 14.00
C HIS A 74 10.06 -6.09 12.64
N TRP A 75 11.37 -5.78 12.64
CA TRP A 75 12.21 -5.70 11.45
C TRP A 75 13.67 -5.95 11.79
N ASP A 76 14.24 -7.04 11.30
CA ASP A 76 15.63 -7.45 11.51
C ASP A 76 16.52 -7.38 10.25
N GLY A 77 15.95 -6.93 9.13
CA GLY A 77 16.62 -6.92 7.82
C GLY A 77 16.29 -8.12 6.94
N ARG A 78 15.69 -9.18 7.49
CA ARG A 78 15.23 -10.38 6.78
C ARG A 78 13.73 -10.60 6.92
N ARG A 79 13.19 -10.38 8.12
CA ARG A 79 11.77 -10.55 8.43
C ARG A 79 11.15 -9.22 8.82
N LEU A 80 10.01 -8.91 8.22
CA LEU A 80 9.18 -7.77 8.55
C LEU A 80 7.84 -8.29 9.06
N ASP A 81 7.56 -8.02 10.34
CA ASP A 81 6.28 -8.34 10.98
C ASP A 81 5.50 -7.03 11.19
N ARG A 82 4.23 -7.06 10.82
CA ARG A 82 3.29 -5.94 10.98
C ARG A 82 1.96 -6.44 11.49
N SER A 83 1.21 -5.60 12.21
CA SER A 83 -0.11 -5.97 12.70
C SER A 83 -1.02 -6.40 11.56
N TYR A 84 -1.84 -7.41 11.81
CA TYR A 84 -2.91 -7.80 10.90
C TYR A 84 -4.03 -6.78 10.96
N MET A 85 -4.62 -6.49 9.83
CA MET A 85 -5.80 -5.63 9.72
C MET A 85 -6.97 -6.47 9.20
N ASP A 86 -7.96 -6.68 10.06
CA ASP A 86 -9.16 -7.41 9.69
C ASP A 86 -10.05 -6.57 8.76
N GLY A 87 -10.04 -6.91 7.50
CA GLY A 87 -10.77 -6.20 6.47
C GLY A 87 -10.64 -6.86 5.10
N ALA A 88 -11.61 -6.59 4.24
CA ALA A 88 -11.61 -7.03 2.86
C ALA A 88 -11.04 -5.93 1.95
N ALA A 89 -10.35 -6.32 0.88
CA ALA A 89 -9.92 -5.37 -0.14
C ALA A 89 -11.12 -4.65 -0.79
N MET A 90 -10.94 -3.39 -1.19
CA MET A 90 -12.03 -2.56 -1.73
C MET A 90 -12.77 -3.22 -2.91
N TYR A 91 -12.05 -3.96 -3.77
CA TYR A 91 -12.67 -4.69 -4.88
C TYR A 91 -13.50 -5.92 -4.43
N GLN A 92 -13.19 -6.50 -3.25
CA GLN A 92 -13.92 -7.63 -2.67
C GLN A 92 -15.16 -7.17 -1.90
N ARG A 93 -15.08 -6.01 -1.24
CA ARG A 93 -16.17 -5.36 -0.50
C ARG A 93 -16.30 -3.91 -0.96
N PRO A 94 -16.90 -3.69 -2.15
CA PRO A 94 -16.96 -2.35 -2.73
C PRO A 94 -17.83 -1.40 -1.89
N PRO A 95 -17.35 -0.19 -1.54
CA PRO A 95 -18.12 0.79 -0.76
C PRO A 95 -19.08 1.60 -1.66
N HIS A 96 -20.01 0.89 -2.35
CA HIS A 96 -21.01 1.52 -3.21
C HIS A 96 -21.92 2.46 -2.41
N GLY A 97 -22.03 3.71 -2.85
CA GLY A 97 -22.86 4.73 -2.22
C GLY A 97 -22.38 5.23 -0.86
N ASP A 98 -21.32 4.63 -0.30
CA ASP A 98 -20.81 4.97 1.04
C ASP A 98 -19.90 6.21 1.03
N LEU A 99 -20.54 7.37 1.16
CA LEU A 99 -19.82 8.65 1.31
C LEU A 99 -19.04 8.75 2.61
N ALA A 100 -19.49 8.08 3.67
CA ALA A 100 -18.81 8.14 4.97
C ALA A 100 -17.45 7.44 4.86
N TYR A 101 -17.37 6.30 4.16
CA TYR A 101 -16.12 5.63 3.83
C TYR A 101 -15.14 6.60 3.14
N PHE A 102 -15.54 7.27 2.05
CA PHE A 102 -14.66 8.17 1.30
C PHE A 102 -14.26 9.42 2.09
N ARG A 103 -15.11 9.92 2.97
CA ARG A 103 -14.76 11.02 3.90
C ARG A 103 -13.71 10.58 4.91
N ARG A 104 -13.84 9.37 5.47
CA ARG A 104 -12.87 8.79 6.41
C ARG A 104 -11.55 8.47 5.70
N ALA A 105 -11.59 7.88 4.50
CA ALA A 105 -10.41 7.60 3.67
C ALA A 105 -9.62 8.88 3.34
N ARG A 106 -10.31 9.99 3.03
CA ARG A 106 -9.67 11.29 2.83
C ARG A 106 -8.98 11.80 4.10
N ARG A 107 -9.62 11.65 5.28
CA ARG A 107 -9.00 12.02 6.56
C ARG A 107 -7.78 11.17 6.88
N LEU A 108 -7.84 9.88 6.59
CA LEU A 108 -6.73 8.94 6.74
C LEU A 108 -5.53 9.38 5.88
N LEU A 109 -5.74 9.69 4.58
CA LEU A 109 -4.71 10.25 3.71
C LEU A 109 -4.11 11.55 4.24
N GLN A 110 -4.95 12.46 4.71
CA GLN A 110 -4.47 13.72 5.30
C GLN A 110 -3.59 13.47 6.53
N GLY A 111 -3.90 12.45 7.31
CA GLY A 111 -3.08 12.00 8.44
C GLY A 111 -1.70 11.53 8.00
N LEU A 112 -1.62 10.70 6.95
CA LEU A 112 -0.36 10.24 6.35
C LEU A 112 0.47 11.43 5.83
N HIS A 113 -0.16 12.31 5.05
CA HIS A 113 0.53 13.44 4.41
C HIS A 113 1.06 14.45 5.44
N ARG A 114 0.32 14.71 6.55
CA ARG A 114 0.81 15.56 7.66
C ARG A 114 2.03 14.98 8.35
N ARG A 115 2.15 13.64 8.41
CA ARG A 115 3.33 12.94 8.91
C ARG A 115 4.49 12.90 7.88
N GLY A 116 4.33 13.53 6.72
CA GLY A 116 5.36 13.53 5.68
C GLY A 116 5.50 12.21 4.94
N LEU A 117 4.41 11.45 4.82
CA LEU A 117 4.36 10.19 4.09
C LEU A 117 3.32 10.25 2.98
N ALA A 118 3.72 9.98 1.74
CA ALA A 118 2.83 9.70 0.61
C ALA A 118 2.90 8.20 0.29
N HIS A 119 1.76 7.56 0.07
CA HIS A 119 1.68 6.12 -0.16
C HIS A 119 2.18 5.70 -1.53
N ASN A 120 1.84 6.48 -2.56
CA ASN A 120 2.32 6.35 -3.94
C ASN A 120 1.91 5.04 -4.67
N ASP A 121 1.01 4.23 -4.12
CA ASP A 121 0.46 3.01 -4.76
C ASP A 121 -1.06 2.82 -4.50
N LEU A 122 -1.78 3.92 -4.29
CA LEU A 122 -3.22 3.90 -3.98
C LEU A 122 -4.12 3.79 -5.23
N ALA A 123 -3.54 3.61 -6.39
CA ALA A 123 -4.28 3.25 -7.61
C ALA A 123 -4.87 1.85 -7.52
N LYS A 124 -4.24 0.96 -6.76
CA LYS A 124 -4.68 -0.42 -6.55
C LYS A 124 -5.75 -0.46 -5.47
N GLU A 125 -6.91 -1.02 -5.80
CA GLU A 125 -7.99 -1.24 -4.83
C GLU A 125 -7.61 -2.25 -3.75
N ALA A 126 -6.68 -3.17 -4.05
CA ALA A 126 -6.15 -4.12 -3.09
C ALA A 126 -5.41 -3.46 -1.91
N ASN A 127 -4.92 -2.23 -2.07
CA ASN A 127 -4.22 -1.48 -1.03
C ASN A 127 -5.18 -0.69 -0.11
N TRP A 128 -6.47 -0.66 -0.47
CA TRP A 128 -7.54 -0.13 0.35
C TRP A 128 -8.34 -1.26 0.98
N LEU A 129 -8.54 -1.21 2.28
CA LEU A 129 -9.41 -2.13 3.00
C LEU A 129 -10.73 -1.47 3.39
N VAL A 130 -11.77 -2.28 3.40
CA VAL A 130 -13.02 -2.02 4.11
C VAL A 130 -12.98 -2.90 5.35
N LEU A 131 -12.74 -2.29 6.51
CA LEU A 131 -12.61 -3.00 7.79
C LEU A 131 -13.96 -3.56 8.24
N ALA A 132 -13.98 -4.38 9.28
CA ALA A 132 -15.21 -5.03 9.78
C ALA A 132 -16.31 -4.01 10.13
N ASP A 133 -15.92 -2.85 10.68
CA ASP A 133 -16.82 -1.73 11.04
C ASP A 133 -17.19 -0.82 9.84
N GLY A 134 -16.78 -1.18 8.62
CA GLY A 134 -16.99 -0.39 7.39
C GLY A 134 -16.05 0.81 7.26
N THR A 135 -15.06 0.98 8.12
CA THR A 135 -14.09 2.07 7.97
C THR A 135 -12.96 1.72 6.99
N PRO A 136 -12.33 2.72 6.37
CA PRO A 136 -11.21 2.48 5.48
C PRO A 136 -9.93 2.13 6.22
N GLY A 137 -9.17 1.17 5.69
CA GLY A 137 -7.78 0.91 6.04
C GLY A 137 -6.87 1.04 4.82
N ILE A 138 -5.57 1.24 5.06
CA ILE A 138 -4.54 1.29 4.01
C ILE A 138 -3.43 0.31 4.37
N ILE A 139 -3.01 -0.50 3.39
CA ILE A 139 -1.92 -1.49 3.53
C ILE A 139 -0.90 -1.34 2.39
N ASP A 140 0.24 -2.03 2.49
CA ASP A 140 1.30 -2.12 1.48
C ASP A 140 2.07 -0.81 1.26
N PHE A 141 2.89 -0.43 2.23
CA PHE A 141 3.70 0.78 2.22
C PHE A 141 5.07 0.65 1.51
N GLN A 142 5.28 -0.38 0.70
CA GLN A 142 6.57 -0.64 0.01
C GLN A 142 6.99 0.51 -0.91
N LEU A 143 6.04 1.15 -1.58
CA LEU A 143 6.28 2.26 -2.50
C LEU A 143 6.11 3.63 -1.85
N ALA A 144 5.87 3.68 -0.53
CA ALA A 144 5.67 4.93 0.18
C ALA A 144 6.92 5.82 0.14
N VAL A 145 6.70 7.12 -0.04
CA VAL A 145 7.75 8.14 -0.08
C VAL A 145 7.66 9.02 1.15
N ARG A 146 8.82 9.19 1.78
CA ARG A 146 8.98 10.01 2.99
C ARG A 146 9.62 11.34 2.65
N GLY A 147 9.18 12.41 3.29
CA GLY A 147 9.75 13.73 3.07
C GLY A 147 9.11 14.79 3.96
N HIS A 148 9.63 16.01 3.86
CA HIS A 148 9.06 17.13 4.61
C HIS A 148 7.65 17.47 4.07
N PRO A 149 6.59 17.53 4.91
CA PRO A 149 5.20 17.70 4.46
C PRO A 149 4.95 18.93 3.60
N ARG A 150 5.70 20.02 3.84
CA ARG A 150 5.58 21.30 3.11
C ARG A 150 6.42 21.36 1.84
N SER A 151 7.24 20.35 1.53
CA SER A 151 8.04 20.35 0.29
C SER A 151 7.15 20.29 -0.94
N ARG A 152 7.60 20.89 -2.04
CA ARG A 152 6.85 20.88 -3.32
C ARG A 152 6.63 19.44 -3.82
N TRP A 153 7.63 18.58 -3.64
CA TRP A 153 7.57 17.19 -4.05
C TRP A 153 6.53 16.39 -3.25
N MET A 154 6.54 16.51 -1.91
CA MET A 154 5.55 15.83 -1.07
C MET A 154 4.12 16.29 -1.37
N ARG A 155 3.91 17.58 -1.61
CA ARG A 155 2.59 18.10 -2.01
C ARG A 155 2.11 17.53 -3.35
N LEU A 156 3.04 17.27 -4.26
CA LEU A 156 2.73 16.65 -5.55
C LEU A 156 2.30 15.19 -5.37
N LEU A 157 3.08 14.39 -4.62
CA LEU A 157 2.74 12.99 -4.32
C LEU A 157 1.42 12.88 -3.53
N ALA A 158 1.20 13.75 -2.56
CA ALA A 158 -0.05 13.82 -1.81
C ALA A 158 -1.28 14.11 -2.71
N ARG A 159 -1.10 14.93 -3.75
CA ARG A 159 -2.16 15.17 -4.75
C ARG A 159 -2.45 13.93 -5.60
N GLU A 160 -1.43 13.16 -5.95
CA GLU A 160 -1.62 11.90 -6.70
C GLU A 160 -2.33 10.86 -5.84
N ASP A 161 -1.96 10.68 -4.57
CA ASP A 161 -2.68 9.82 -3.64
C ASP A 161 -4.17 10.23 -3.55
N LEU A 162 -4.44 11.52 -3.36
CA LEU A 162 -5.81 12.03 -3.35
C LEU A 162 -6.53 11.80 -4.68
N ARG A 163 -5.85 11.97 -5.80
CA ARG A 163 -6.44 11.72 -7.13
C ARG A 163 -6.83 10.26 -7.31
N HIS A 164 -6.03 9.32 -6.81
CA HIS A 164 -6.37 7.89 -6.82
C HIS A 164 -7.59 7.60 -5.96
N LEU A 165 -7.66 8.13 -4.74
CA LEU A 165 -8.86 8.01 -3.90
C LEU A 165 -10.11 8.57 -4.61
N LEU A 166 -10.00 9.72 -5.27
CA LEU A 166 -11.12 10.33 -6.00
C LEU A 166 -11.54 9.52 -7.24
N LYS A 167 -10.63 8.78 -7.88
CA LYS A 167 -10.99 7.83 -8.94
C LYS A 167 -11.86 6.70 -8.39
N HIS A 168 -11.47 6.09 -7.26
CA HIS A 168 -12.29 5.07 -6.60
C HIS A 168 -13.64 5.66 -6.17
N LYS A 169 -13.66 6.85 -5.57
CA LYS A 169 -14.92 7.55 -5.24
C LYS A 169 -15.80 7.73 -6.47
N ARG A 170 -15.24 8.11 -7.62
CA ARG A 170 -15.99 8.26 -8.86
C ARG A 170 -16.59 6.93 -9.35
N THR A 171 -15.90 5.83 -9.16
CA THR A 171 -16.38 4.49 -9.50
C THR A 171 -17.54 4.07 -8.59
N TYR A 172 -17.39 4.23 -7.28
CA TYR A 172 -18.33 3.69 -6.29
C TYR A 172 -19.41 4.67 -5.82
N CYS A 173 -19.18 5.99 -5.98
CA CYS A 173 -20.11 7.05 -5.57
C CYS A 173 -20.19 8.17 -6.64
N PRO A 174 -20.53 7.90 -7.92
CA PRO A 174 -20.41 8.87 -9.01
C PRO A 174 -21.25 10.13 -8.80
N GLN A 175 -22.46 10.00 -8.20
CA GLN A 175 -23.36 11.11 -7.94
C GLN A 175 -22.80 12.11 -6.92
N SER A 176 -21.83 11.71 -6.15
CA SER A 176 -21.30 12.46 -5.01
C SER A 176 -20.01 13.22 -5.30
N ILE A 177 -19.58 13.21 -6.56
CA ILE A 177 -18.38 13.94 -7.00
C ILE A 177 -18.68 15.43 -7.09
N THR A 178 -18.03 16.20 -6.22
CA THR A 178 -18.17 17.67 -6.19
C THR A 178 -17.47 18.35 -7.37
N PRO A 179 -17.85 19.61 -7.73
CA PRO A 179 -17.15 20.37 -8.78
C PRO A 179 -15.64 20.52 -8.54
N VAL A 180 -15.24 20.66 -7.28
CA VAL A 180 -13.80 20.75 -6.90
C VAL A 180 -13.09 19.42 -7.17
N GLU A 181 -13.70 18.30 -6.78
CA GLU A 181 -13.14 16.96 -7.03
C GLU A 181 -13.04 16.64 -8.52
N ARG A 182 -14.04 17.07 -9.32
CA ARG A 182 -13.98 16.97 -10.79
C ARG A 182 -12.79 17.72 -11.37
N ARG A 183 -12.48 18.92 -10.85
CA ARG A 183 -11.30 19.69 -11.26
C ARG A 183 -10.01 18.96 -10.92
N VAL A 184 -9.91 18.33 -9.74
CA VAL A 184 -8.73 17.52 -9.36
C VAL A 184 -8.57 16.32 -10.30
N LEU A 185 -9.65 15.62 -10.62
CA LEU A 185 -9.65 14.47 -11.54
C LEU A 185 -9.25 14.84 -12.97
N LYS A 186 -9.66 16.03 -13.45
CA LYS A 186 -9.33 16.54 -14.80
C LYS A 186 -7.89 17.04 -14.93
N ARG A 187 -7.21 17.40 -13.83
CA ARG A 187 -5.83 17.85 -13.88
C ARG A 187 -4.92 16.78 -14.43
N HIS A 188 -4.12 17.17 -15.39
CA HIS A 188 -3.13 16.30 -16.01
C HIS A 188 -2.06 15.87 -14.99
N SER A 189 -1.74 14.58 -14.95
CA SER A 189 -0.69 14.05 -14.06
C SER A 189 0.58 13.86 -14.88
N TRP A 190 1.44 14.85 -14.87
CA TRP A 190 2.74 14.75 -15.51
C TRP A 190 3.62 13.63 -14.92
N LEU A 191 3.42 13.28 -13.64
CA LEU A 191 4.08 12.11 -13.02
C LEU A 191 3.66 10.81 -13.70
N ARG A 192 2.38 10.68 -14.05
CA ARG A 192 1.88 9.53 -14.81
C ARG A 192 2.55 9.48 -16.17
N ASP A 193 2.67 10.62 -16.85
CA ASP A 193 3.24 10.64 -18.20
C ASP A 193 4.74 10.39 -18.14
N ALA A 194 5.47 10.93 -17.17
CA ALA A 194 6.86 10.60 -16.92
C ALA A 194 7.02 9.10 -16.60
N TRP A 195 6.13 8.51 -15.79
CA TRP A 195 6.13 7.08 -15.52
C TRP A 195 5.86 6.24 -16.77
N PHE A 196 4.86 6.62 -17.58
CA PHE A 196 4.57 5.91 -18.84
C PHE A 196 5.70 6.04 -19.86
N ALA A 197 6.38 7.19 -19.88
CA ALA A 197 7.49 7.43 -20.79
C ALA A 197 8.79 6.72 -20.39
N THR A 198 9.07 6.61 -19.08
CA THR A 198 10.37 6.13 -18.58
C THR A 198 10.26 4.87 -17.71
N GLY A 199 9.35 4.85 -16.75
CA GLY A 199 9.23 3.78 -15.77
C GLY A 199 8.53 2.54 -16.29
N LYS A 200 7.45 2.68 -17.04
CA LYS A 200 6.68 1.54 -17.55
C LYS A 200 7.46 0.68 -18.56
N PRO A 201 8.20 1.22 -19.50
CA PRO A 201 9.06 0.43 -20.39
C PRO A 201 10.12 -0.38 -19.63
N VAL A 202 10.80 0.26 -18.67
CA VAL A 202 11.82 -0.40 -17.83
C VAL A 202 11.17 -1.48 -16.96
N TYR A 203 10.06 -1.18 -16.29
CA TYR A 203 9.30 -2.14 -15.50
C TYR A 203 8.84 -3.34 -16.34
N ARG A 204 8.26 -3.11 -17.52
CA ARG A 204 7.82 -4.17 -18.44
C ARG A 204 8.99 -5.00 -18.96
N PHE A 205 10.14 -4.39 -19.22
CA PHE A 205 11.34 -5.11 -19.62
C PHE A 205 11.84 -6.03 -18.51
N VAL A 206 11.91 -5.53 -17.28
CA VAL A 206 12.34 -6.29 -16.11
C VAL A 206 11.34 -7.41 -15.78
N THR A 207 10.04 -7.13 -15.73
CA THR A 207 9.03 -8.12 -15.35
C THR A 207 8.83 -9.20 -16.41
N ARG A 208 8.73 -8.82 -17.68
CA ARG A 208 8.48 -9.79 -18.76
C ARG A 208 9.74 -10.57 -19.16
N ARG A 209 10.90 -9.91 -19.23
CA ARG A 209 12.12 -10.53 -19.79
C ARG A 209 13.00 -11.19 -18.71
N LEU A 210 13.05 -10.64 -17.49
CA LEU A 210 13.85 -11.18 -16.40
C LEU A 210 13.03 -12.05 -15.43
N LEU A 211 11.76 -11.68 -15.15
CA LEU A 211 10.96 -12.37 -14.15
C LEU A 211 9.93 -13.34 -14.73
N LYS A 212 9.71 -13.35 -16.06
CA LYS A 212 8.65 -14.15 -16.73
C LYS A 212 7.28 -14.05 -16.06
N TRP A 213 6.97 -12.90 -15.51
CA TRP A 213 5.77 -12.65 -14.72
C TRP A 213 4.69 -12.05 -15.62
N GLU A 214 3.53 -12.72 -15.73
CA GLU A 214 2.32 -12.13 -16.28
C GLU A 214 1.71 -11.23 -15.21
N ASP A 215 1.78 -9.92 -15.44
CA ASP A 215 1.24 -8.90 -14.56
C ASP A 215 -0.28 -8.84 -14.75
N ASN A 216 -1.03 -9.41 -13.83
CA ASN A 216 -2.47 -9.14 -13.71
C ASN A 216 -2.62 -7.71 -13.16
N GLU A 217 -2.40 -6.72 -14.05
CA GLU A 217 -2.58 -5.30 -13.73
C GLU A 217 -4.02 -5.05 -13.30
N GLY A 218 -4.29 -5.13 -11.97
CA GLY A 218 -5.42 -4.42 -11.34
C GLY A 218 -6.83 -4.72 -11.83
N GLN A 219 -7.05 -5.77 -12.57
CA GLN A 219 -8.37 -6.23 -12.97
C GLN A 219 -8.73 -7.44 -12.11
N GLY A 220 -9.56 -7.19 -11.09
CA GLY A 220 -10.39 -8.24 -10.57
C GLY A 220 -11.16 -8.90 -11.72
N PRO A 221 -11.63 -10.16 -11.58
CA PRO A 221 -12.40 -10.82 -12.62
C PRO A 221 -13.53 -9.91 -13.06
N LYS A 222 -13.59 -9.61 -14.36
CA LYS A 222 -14.76 -8.94 -14.96
C LYS A 222 -15.95 -9.87 -14.79
N PRO A 223 -17.14 -9.32 -14.45
CA PRO A 223 -18.35 -10.10 -14.32
C PRO A 223 -18.73 -10.77 -15.65
#